data_ba49dd014a098964cd97b908060db924
#
_entry.id   ba49dd014a098964cd97b908060db924
#
_cell.length_a   1.000
_cell.length_b   1.000
_cell.length_c   1.000
_cell.angle_alpha   90.00
_cell.angle_beta   90.00
_cell.angle_gamma   90.00
#
_symmetry.space_group_name_H-M   'P 1'
#
loop_
_entity.id
_entity.type
_entity.pdbx_description
1 polymer ?
#
loop_
_entity_poly.entity_id
_entity_poly.type
_entity_poly.pdbx_seq_one_letter_code
_entity_poly.pdbx_strand_id
1 'polypeptide(L)'
;MKTVIIENKEQVEEIISRCDICFVGITDLEGNPYVIPMNFGYQDGVIYLHSGPTGSSIDMLARNNRVCITFSVDHELVFQHPKVACSYRMLAKSVIC
;
A
#
# COMPACT_ATOMS: atom_id res chain seq x y z
N MET A 1 -5.05 6.93 -18.58
CA MET A 1 -3.93 6.66 -17.66
C MET A 1 -3.19 5.42 -18.13
N LYS A 2 -1.87 5.47 -18.13
CA LYS A 2 -1.06 4.35 -18.59
C LYS A 2 -0.35 3.70 -17.40
N THR A 3 -0.53 2.39 -17.24
CA THR A 3 0.10 1.61 -16.19
C THR A 3 1.13 0.67 -16.81
N VAL A 4 2.33 0.68 -16.27
CA VAL A 4 3.40 -0.24 -16.68
C VAL A 4 3.62 -1.21 -15.51
N ILE A 5 3.49 -2.50 -15.80
CA ILE A 5 3.67 -3.54 -14.78
C ILE A 5 5.14 -3.92 -14.70
N ILE A 6 5.67 -3.94 -13.48
CA ILE A 6 7.06 -4.30 -13.20
C ILE A 6 7.05 -5.60 -12.40
N GLU A 7 7.75 -6.62 -12.88
CA GLU A 7 7.82 -7.92 -12.21
C GLU A 7 9.20 -8.23 -11.61
N ASN A 8 10.15 -7.30 -11.75
CA ASN A 8 11.50 -7.48 -11.25
C ASN A 8 11.53 -7.37 -9.72
N LYS A 9 11.99 -8.44 -9.05
CA LYS A 9 12.04 -8.51 -7.59
C LYS A 9 12.87 -7.39 -6.97
N GLU A 10 13.98 -7.03 -7.58
CA GLU A 10 14.87 -5.99 -7.05
C GLU A 10 14.19 -4.62 -7.08
N GLN A 11 13.43 -4.34 -8.14
CA GLN A 11 12.67 -3.09 -8.25
C GLN A 11 11.53 -3.05 -7.23
N VAL A 12 10.85 -4.17 -7.02
CA VAL A 12 9.80 -4.28 -6.00
C VAL A 12 10.37 -4.04 -4.62
N GLU A 13 11.48 -4.67 -4.29
CA GLU A 13 12.13 -4.51 -2.99
C GLU A 13 12.66 -3.09 -2.79
N GLU A 14 13.13 -2.45 -3.85
CA GLU A 14 13.57 -1.06 -3.80
C GLU A 14 12.43 -0.13 -3.45
N ILE A 15 11.25 -0.31 -4.07
CA ILE A 15 10.07 0.48 -3.75
C ILE A 15 9.66 0.28 -2.28
N ILE A 16 9.62 -0.97 -1.81
CA ILE A 16 9.26 -1.28 -0.42
C ILE A 16 10.24 -0.62 0.55
N SER A 17 11.54 -0.66 0.25
CA SER A 17 12.57 -0.09 1.12
C SER A 17 12.48 1.42 1.29
N ARG A 18 11.82 2.10 0.37
CA ARG A 18 11.66 3.56 0.40
C ARG A 18 10.39 4.00 1.10
N CYS A 19 9.55 3.07 1.54
CA CYS A 19 8.30 3.38 2.23
C CYS A 19 8.48 3.31 3.75
N ASP A 20 7.93 4.28 4.46
CA ASP A 20 7.89 4.28 5.93
C ASP A 20 6.66 3.59 6.47
N ILE A 21 5.58 3.62 5.70
CA ILE A 21 4.31 2.99 6.04
C ILE A 21 3.78 2.23 4.84
N CYS A 22 2.89 1.29 5.11
CA CYS A 22 2.10 0.63 4.09
C CYS A 22 0.62 0.75 4.44
N PHE A 23 -0.23 0.48 3.47
CA PHE A 23 -1.69 0.46 3.67
C PHE A 23 -2.15 -0.99 3.61
N VAL A 24 -2.78 -1.43 4.68
CA VAL A 24 -3.23 -2.83 4.81
C VAL A 24 -4.74 -2.88 4.68
N GLY A 25 -5.20 -3.54 3.63
CA GLY A 25 -6.62 -3.80 3.42
C GLY A 25 -6.99 -5.11 4.09
N ILE A 26 -7.93 -5.05 5.01
CA ILE A 26 -8.43 -6.21 5.75
C ILE A 26 -9.96 -6.21 5.70
N THR A 27 -10.56 -7.25 6.23
CA THR A 27 -12.01 -7.37 6.32
C THR A 27 -12.42 -7.22 7.78
N ASP A 28 -13.40 -6.35 8.05
CA ASP A 28 -13.89 -6.19 9.41
C ASP A 28 -14.77 -7.38 9.84
N LEU A 29 -15.24 -7.36 11.09
CA LEU A 29 -16.00 -8.48 11.67
C LEU A 29 -17.36 -8.68 10.99
N GLU A 30 -17.85 -7.68 10.25
CA GLU A 30 -19.11 -7.73 9.52
C GLU A 30 -18.93 -8.06 8.04
N GLY A 31 -17.69 -8.28 7.60
CA GLY A 31 -17.38 -8.60 6.21
C GLY A 31 -17.13 -7.40 5.31
N ASN A 32 -17.03 -6.20 5.86
CA ASN A 32 -16.77 -4.98 5.10
C ASN A 32 -15.28 -4.74 4.90
N PRO A 33 -14.88 -4.14 3.76
CA PRO A 33 -13.48 -3.75 3.57
C PRO A 33 -13.06 -2.67 4.57
N TYR A 34 -11.83 -2.77 5.02
CA TYR A 34 -11.24 -1.84 5.98
C TYR A 34 -9.78 -1.65 5.67
N VAL A 35 -9.32 -0.40 5.53
CA VAL A 35 -7.92 -0.10 5.17
C VAL A 35 -7.30 0.76 6.25
N ILE A 36 -6.13 0.34 6.73
CA ILE A 36 -5.39 1.09 7.76
C ILE A 36 -3.93 1.28 7.35
N PRO A 37 -3.33 2.43 7.68
CA PRO A 37 -1.89 2.60 7.55
C PRO A 37 -1.16 1.89 8.68
N MET A 38 -0.03 1.25 8.37
CA MET A 38 0.80 0.56 9.36
C MET A 38 2.27 0.79 9.10
N ASN A 39 3.06 0.85 10.17
CA ASN A 39 4.49 0.66 10.07
C ASN A 39 4.78 -0.81 9.80
N PHE A 40 5.91 -1.07 9.18
CA PHE A 40 6.26 -2.43 8.80
C PHE A 40 7.77 -2.62 8.78
N GLY A 41 8.19 -3.87 8.78
CA GLY A 41 9.54 -4.29 8.44
C GLY A 41 9.49 -5.26 7.28
N TYR A 42 10.56 -5.31 6.50
CA TYR A 42 10.67 -6.22 5.38
C TYR A 42 12.01 -6.95 5.43
N GLN A 43 11.96 -8.27 5.27
CA GLN A 43 13.17 -9.08 5.19
C GLN A 43 12.89 -10.37 4.43
N ASP A 44 13.70 -10.65 3.41
CA ASP A 44 13.69 -11.93 2.68
C ASP A 44 12.29 -12.35 2.19
N GLY A 45 11.56 -11.43 1.61
CA GLY A 45 10.23 -11.72 1.06
C GLY A 45 9.11 -11.72 2.08
N VAL A 46 9.38 -11.36 3.33
CA VAL A 46 8.39 -11.35 4.41
C VAL A 46 8.16 -9.92 4.89
N ILE A 47 6.89 -9.53 4.97
CA ILE A 47 6.47 -8.24 5.51
C ILE A 47 6.01 -8.45 6.95
N TYR A 48 6.65 -7.74 7.88
CA TYR A 48 6.31 -7.77 9.30
C TYR A 48 5.51 -6.50 9.62
N LEU A 49 4.25 -6.66 9.96
CA LEU A 49 3.39 -5.53 10.28
C LEU A 49 3.51 -5.21 11.77
N HIS A 50 3.69 -3.93 12.06
CA HIS A 50 3.78 -3.46 13.44
C HIS A 50 2.42 -2.97 13.92
N SER A 51 1.87 -3.64 14.92
CA SER A 51 0.64 -3.22 15.59
C SER A 51 0.74 -3.51 17.08
N GLY A 52 -0.17 -2.94 17.86
CA GLY A 52 -0.27 -3.29 19.28
C GLY A 52 -0.66 -4.76 19.46
N PRO A 53 -0.41 -5.33 20.65
CA PRO A 53 -0.73 -6.74 20.92
C PRO A 53 -2.23 -7.03 20.99
N THR A 54 -3.04 -6.00 21.14
CA THR A 54 -4.50 -6.10 21.16
C THR A 54 -5.09 -4.96 20.33
N GLY A 55 -6.33 -5.11 19.92
CA GLY A 55 -7.05 -4.09 19.18
C GLY A 55 -7.91 -4.69 18.08
N SER A 56 -8.74 -3.85 17.47
CA SER A 56 -9.72 -4.31 16.48
C SER A 56 -9.07 -4.90 15.24
N SER A 57 -7.92 -4.38 14.80
CA SER A 57 -7.22 -4.93 13.62
C SER A 57 -6.71 -6.34 13.86
N ILE A 58 -6.24 -6.65 15.07
CA ILE A 58 -5.81 -8.01 15.43
C ILE A 58 -7.00 -8.97 15.38
N ASP A 59 -8.14 -8.55 15.93
CA ASP A 59 -9.35 -9.36 15.92
C ASP A 59 -9.86 -9.62 14.50
N MET A 60 -9.82 -8.62 13.65
CA MET A 60 -10.19 -8.76 12.23
C MET A 60 -9.30 -9.77 11.51
N LEU A 61 -7.98 -9.68 11.72
CA LEU A 61 -7.02 -10.60 11.10
C LEU A 61 -7.15 -12.03 11.62
N ALA A 62 -7.50 -12.20 12.89
CA ALA A 62 -7.75 -13.52 13.45
C ALA A 62 -8.98 -14.19 12.82
N ARG A 63 -9.99 -13.42 12.48
CA ARG A 63 -11.21 -13.91 11.83
C ARG A 63 -11.00 -14.18 10.34
N ASN A 64 -10.24 -13.32 9.65
CA ASN A 64 -9.99 -13.44 8.22
C ASN A 64 -8.58 -12.94 7.91
N ASN A 65 -7.71 -13.86 7.57
CA ASN A 65 -6.29 -13.57 7.29
C ASN A 65 -6.01 -13.18 5.84
N ARG A 66 -7.04 -12.96 5.05
CA ARG A 66 -6.87 -12.48 3.67
C ARG A 66 -6.70 -10.97 3.71
N VAL A 67 -5.55 -10.52 3.21
CA VAL A 67 -5.18 -9.11 3.25
C VAL A 67 -4.65 -8.67 1.90
N CYS A 68 -4.71 -7.36 1.67
CA CYS A 68 -4.06 -6.71 0.54
C CYS A 68 -3.20 -5.59 1.09
N ILE A 69 -1.92 -5.56 0.73
CA ILE A 69 -0.98 -4.56 1.24
C ILE A 69 -0.50 -3.73 0.08
N THR A 70 -0.53 -2.41 0.22
CA THR A 70 -0.10 -1.46 -0.81
C THR A 70 1.02 -0.59 -0.29
N PHE A 71 2.09 -0.49 -1.09
CA PHE A 71 3.21 0.43 -0.91
C PHE A 71 3.20 1.43 -2.05
N SER A 72 3.50 2.68 -1.78
CA SER A 72 3.50 3.70 -2.83
C SER A 72 4.53 4.78 -2.54
N VAL A 73 5.29 5.16 -3.54
CA VAL A 73 6.34 6.17 -3.46
C VAL A 73 6.39 7.00 -4.74
N ASP A 74 7.19 8.08 -4.71
CA ASP A 74 7.45 8.94 -5.86
C ASP A 74 6.16 9.54 -6.44
N HIS A 75 5.29 10.03 -5.57
CA HIS A 75 4.06 10.65 -5.99
C HIS A 75 4.34 12.02 -6.60
N GLU A 76 3.83 12.25 -7.80
CA GLU A 76 3.97 13.51 -8.48
C GLU A 76 2.68 13.83 -9.23
N LEU A 77 2.19 15.05 -9.06
CA LEU A 77 1.05 15.56 -9.82
C LEU A 77 1.59 16.41 -10.98
N VAL A 78 1.20 16.06 -12.19
CA VAL A 78 1.61 16.77 -13.39
C VAL A 78 0.38 17.40 -14.03
N PHE A 79 0.38 18.74 -14.12
CA PHE A 79 -0.71 19.46 -14.77
C PHE A 79 -0.44 19.51 -16.28
N GLN A 80 -1.41 19.04 -17.06
CA GLN A 80 -1.32 19.02 -18.51
C GLN A 80 -1.73 20.35 -19.14
N HIS A 81 -2.57 21.12 -18.43
CA HIS A 81 -3.02 22.42 -18.87
C HIS A 81 -3.10 23.38 -17.69
N PRO A 82 -2.29 24.48 -17.68
CA PRO A 82 -2.16 25.33 -16.49
C PRO A 82 -3.43 26.05 -16.07
N LYS A 83 -4.42 26.19 -16.96
CA LYS A 83 -5.68 26.89 -16.68
C LYS A 83 -6.85 25.96 -16.38
N VAL A 84 -6.63 24.65 -16.46
CA VAL A 84 -7.70 23.66 -16.19
C VAL A 84 -7.34 22.86 -14.97
N ALA A 85 -8.10 23.05 -13.89
CA ALA A 85 -7.79 22.50 -12.58
C ALA A 85 -7.77 20.97 -12.55
N CYS A 86 -8.58 20.30 -13.39
CA CYS A 86 -8.62 18.84 -13.45
C CYS A 86 -7.74 18.23 -14.53
N SER A 87 -6.85 18.99 -15.16
CA SER A 87 -5.95 18.50 -16.20
C SER A 87 -4.65 17.91 -15.66
N TYR A 88 -4.63 17.45 -14.42
CA TYR A 88 -3.46 16.83 -13.82
C TYR A 88 -3.52 15.31 -13.95
N ARG A 89 -2.36 14.69 -13.84
CA ARG A 89 -2.23 13.25 -13.66
C ARG A 89 -1.23 12.98 -12.54
N MET A 90 -1.43 11.88 -11.84
CA MET A 90 -0.51 11.44 -10.80
C MET A 90 0.47 10.42 -11.37
N LEU A 91 1.75 10.65 -11.09
CA LEU A 91 2.80 9.68 -11.32
C LEU A 91 3.15 9.07 -9.97
N ALA A 92 3.25 7.75 -9.92
CA ALA A 92 3.62 7.05 -8.71
C ALA A 92 4.21 5.68 -9.03
N LYS A 93 5.00 5.15 -8.10
CA LYS A 93 5.44 3.77 -8.12
C LYS A 93 4.80 3.06 -6.96
N SER A 94 4.17 1.91 -7.21
CA SER A 94 3.45 1.17 -6.17
C SER A 94 3.70 -0.31 -6.27
N VAL A 95 3.52 -0.98 -5.14
CA VAL A 95 3.55 -2.44 -5.02
C VAL A 95 2.27 -2.86 -4.29
N ILE A 96 1.56 -3.81 -4.86
CA ILE A 96 0.33 -4.36 -4.28
C ILE A 96 0.53 -5.86 -4.07
N CYS A 97 0.30 -6.29 -2.85
CA CYS A 97 0.47 -7.70 -2.46
C CYS A 97 -0.84 -8.34 -2.03
#